data_818a70e007565a2e0e6d30d6abca510e
#
_entry.id   818a70e007565a2e0e6d30d6abca510e
#
_cell.length_a   1.000
_cell.length_b   1.000
_cell.length_c   1.000
_cell.angle_alpha   90.00
_cell.angle_beta   90.00
_cell.angle_gamma   90.00
#
_symmetry.space_group_name_H-M   'P 1'
#
loop_
_entity.id
_entity.type
_entity.pdbx_description
1 polymer ?
#
loop_
_entity_poly.entity_id
_entity_poly.type
_entity_poly.pdbx_seq_one_letter_code
_entity_poly.pdbx_strand_id
1 'polypeptide(L)'
;MDFEEKIIDIFNKLNKIKKKTKKKIIFSIGNTTKIDTEDYYLIPHRIFKNTIVFGIVVFKDKFAKLSTRLLDGKVDYIMVDAEKKILPKSQEIPGNIERRVRENIKNSKLLIYKGNDLTVDSIDLFLTYYFNDDIRGLGGKKITIIGAGNIGSKLALILIERGSKVVICRRDFKKSKLIAQTLNFIKPKNTVERVIPEDNIENASKNTDILIGATSGKPSINKKMINLLKNTAIIIDAGKGTLQNNAIELAQRRNIKIFRTDVTASLSGLIDKSLEMEKIMDKNFNIKQEKDYTLVSQGLLGSKNDLIVDDVNNPKVIYGICNGKGDFIRKLNKKQSKLIIKLKKKYNIQL
;
A
#
# COMPACT_ATOMS: atom_id res chain seq x y z
N MET A 1 3.46 -33.49 -0.01
CA MET A 1 4.25 -32.54 -0.83
C MET A 1 5.02 -31.65 0.12
N ASP A 2 6.32 -31.64 -0.04
CA ASP A 2 7.21 -30.75 0.68
C ASP A 2 6.97 -29.26 0.29
N PHE A 3 7.54 -28.33 1.07
CA PHE A 3 7.45 -26.89 0.83
C PHE A 3 7.88 -26.50 -0.58
N GLU A 4 9.04 -27.03 -1.01
CA GLU A 4 9.62 -26.69 -2.30
C GLU A 4 8.80 -27.24 -3.47
N GLU A 5 8.33 -28.47 -3.36
CA GLU A 5 7.45 -29.07 -4.37
C GLU A 5 6.17 -28.28 -4.60
N LYS A 6 5.51 -27.83 -3.50
CA LYS A 6 4.30 -27.00 -3.58
C LYS A 6 4.54 -25.69 -4.33
N ILE A 7 5.64 -25.01 -4.02
CA ILE A 7 5.99 -23.72 -4.66
C ILE A 7 6.29 -23.92 -6.15
N ILE A 8 7.06 -24.95 -6.49
CA ILE A 8 7.43 -25.28 -7.88
C ILE A 8 6.20 -25.72 -8.69
N ASP A 9 5.30 -26.50 -8.14
CA ASP A 9 4.08 -26.89 -8.83
C ASP A 9 3.22 -25.67 -9.22
N ILE A 10 3.01 -24.76 -8.26
CA ILE A 10 2.29 -23.51 -8.53
C ILE A 10 3.01 -22.68 -9.60
N PHE A 11 4.33 -22.50 -9.46
CA PHE A 11 5.13 -21.77 -10.44
C PHE A 11 4.99 -22.38 -11.84
N ASN A 12 5.11 -23.70 -11.98
CA ASN A 12 5.02 -24.38 -13.27
C ASN A 12 3.65 -24.18 -13.94
N LYS A 13 2.56 -24.22 -13.16
CA LYS A 13 1.20 -23.93 -13.64
C LYS A 13 1.10 -22.48 -14.16
N LEU A 14 1.60 -21.52 -13.40
CA LEU A 14 1.56 -20.11 -13.76
C LEU A 14 2.50 -19.76 -14.92
N ASN A 15 3.64 -20.45 -15.03
CA ASN A 15 4.58 -20.25 -16.14
C ASN A 15 3.97 -20.69 -17.50
N LYS A 16 3.08 -21.68 -17.50
CA LYS A 16 2.30 -22.02 -18.72
C LYS A 16 1.41 -20.84 -19.13
N ILE A 17 0.81 -20.11 -18.18
CA ILE A 17 0.02 -18.89 -18.43
C ILE A 17 0.92 -17.76 -18.93
N LYS A 18 2.09 -17.57 -18.30
CA LYS A 18 3.10 -16.57 -18.74
C LYS A 18 3.45 -16.76 -20.21
N LYS A 19 3.79 -17.98 -20.61
CA LYS A 19 4.16 -18.29 -22.01
C LYS A 19 3.09 -17.87 -23.02
N LYS A 20 1.80 -18.03 -22.67
CA LYS A 20 0.67 -17.66 -23.53
C LYS A 20 0.36 -16.17 -23.53
N THR A 21 0.56 -15.49 -22.41
CA THR A 21 0.09 -14.11 -22.20
C THR A 21 1.20 -13.08 -22.20
N LYS A 22 2.45 -13.47 -22.18
CA LYS A 22 3.66 -12.63 -22.04
C LYS A 22 3.67 -11.75 -20.77
N LYS A 23 2.85 -12.10 -19.75
CA LYS A 23 2.80 -11.38 -18.48
C LYS A 23 4.03 -11.67 -17.62
N LYS A 24 4.48 -10.69 -16.83
CA LYS A 24 5.56 -10.88 -15.87
C LYS A 24 5.05 -11.68 -14.66
N ILE A 25 5.88 -12.56 -14.12
CA ILE A 25 5.58 -13.31 -12.89
C ILE A 25 6.25 -12.64 -11.71
N ILE A 26 5.48 -12.38 -10.67
CA ILE A 26 5.92 -11.82 -9.38
C ILE A 26 5.67 -12.85 -8.30
N PHE A 27 6.71 -13.20 -7.54
CA PHE A 27 6.58 -13.99 -6.32
C PHE A 27 6.58 -13.07 -5.10
N SER A 28 5.50 -13.08 -4.33
CA SER A 28 5.34 -12.22 -3.15
C SER A 28 5.64 -12.97 -1.86
N ILE A 29 6.47 -12.37 -1.01
CA ILE A 29 6.80 -12.89 0.32
C ILE A 29 6.31 -11.87 1.36
N GLY A 30 5.22 -12.24 2.05
CA GLY A 30 4.68 -11.49 3.16
C GLY A 30 5.10 -12.07 4.50
N ASN A 31 4.87 -11.33 5.57
CA ASN A 31 5.01 -11.79 6.94
C ASN A 31 3.82 -11.37 7.80
N THR A 32 3.66 -11.99 8.96
CA THR A 32 2.56 -11.72 9.87
C THR A 32 2.98 -11.89 11.32
N THR A 33 2.30 -11.16 12.21
CA THR A 33 2.44 -11.31 13.67
C THR A 33 1.51 -12.39 14.22
N LYS A 34 0.61 -12.96 13.42
CA LYS A 34 -0.23 -14.07 13.87
C LYS A 34 0.66 -15.25 14.24
N ILE A 35 0.45 -15.77 15.45
CA ILE A 35 1.03 -17.05 15.83
C ILE A 35 0.12 -18.11 15.24
N ASP A 36 0.65 -18.92 14.34
CA ASP A 36 -0.02 -20.07 13.76
C ASP A 36 0.77 -21.34 14.04
N THR A 37 0.12 -22.47 13.96
CA THR A 37 0.77 -23.79 14.07
C THR A 37 1.62 -24.09 12.84
N GLU A 38 1.30 -23.47 11.70
CA GLU A 38 2.05 -23.64 10.46
C GLU A 38 3.19 -22.61 10.34
N ASP A 39 4.25 -22.99 9.66
CA ASP A 39 5.43 -22.15 9.44
C ASP A 39 5.21 -21.10 8.31
N TYR A 40 4.27 -21.36 7.42
CA TYR A 40 3.89 -20.50 6.29
C TYR A 40 2.49 -20.86 5.78
N TYR A 41 1.89 -19.98 4.99
CA TYR A 41 0.73 -20.32 4.15
C TYR A 41 0.85 -19.71 2.75
N LEU A 42 0.27 -20.40 1.77
CA LEU A 42 0.21 -19.95 0.39
C LEU A 42 -0.87 -18.90 0.24
N ILE A 43 -0.59 -17.83 -0.50
CA ILE A 43 -1.61 -16.86 -0.90
C ILE A 43 -2.18 -17.24 -2.27
N PRO A 44 -3.49 -17.04 -2.51
CA PRO A 44 -4.10 -17.26 -3.82
C PRO A 44 -3.37 -16.43 -4.89
N HIS A 45 -3.13 -17.03 -6.05
CA HIS A 45 -2.56 -16.28 -7.17
C HIS A 45 -3.57 -15.27 -7.72
N ARG A 46 -3.04 -14.20 -8.29
CA ARG A 46 -3.82 -13.14 -8.94
C ARG A 46 -3.27 -12.87 -10.33
N ILE A 47 -4.15 -12.67 -11.29
CA ILE A 47 -3.79 -12.36 -12.67
C ILE A 47 -4.26 -10.93 -12.95
N PHE A 48 -3.31 -10.03 -13.14
CA PHE A 48 -3.55 -8.63 -13.50
C PHE A 48 -3.32 -8.40 -14.99
N LYS A 49 -3.48 -7.16 -15.44
CA LYS A 49 -3.31 -6.79 -16.85
C LYS A 49 -1.93 -7.22 -17.41
N ASN A 50 -0.84 -6.90 -16.69
CA ASN A 50 0.54 -7.11 -17.14
C ASN A 50 1.31 -8.12 -16.29
N THR A 51 0.74 -8.60 -15.18
CA THR A 51 1.46 -9.40 -14.20
C THR A 51 0.63 -10.57 -13.67
N ILE A 52 1.31 -11.61 -13.22
CA ILE A 52 0.76 -12.72 -12.46
C ILE A 52 1.48 -12.71 -11.12
N VAL A 53 0.72 -12.68 -10.03
CA VAL A 53 1.27 -12.66 -8.67
C VAL A 53 0.85 -13.93 -7.95
N PHE A 54 1.80 -14.61 -7.32
CA PHE A 54 1.56 -15.66 -6.36
C PHE A 54 2.56 -15.53 -5.21
N GLY A 55 2.40 -16.25 -4.13
CA GLY A 55 3.36 -16.08 -3.04
C GLY A 55 3.00 -16.80 -1.76
N ILE A 56 3.70 -16.42 -0.73
CA ILE A 56 3.59 -16.96 0.62
C ILE A 56 3.52 -15.86 1.65
N VAL A 57 2.94 -16.19 2.81
CA VAL A 57 3.15 -15.44 4.04
C VAL A 57 3.90 -16.34 5.02
N VAL A 58 5.00 -15.87 5.56
CA VAL A 58 5.88 -16.65 6.42
C VAL A 58 5.79 -16.22 7.88
N PHE A 59 5.93 -17.19 8.78
CA PHE A 59 6.04 -16.99 10.22
C PHE A 59 7.50 -17.11 10.70
N LYS A 60 8.38 -17.65 9.85
CA LYS A 60 9.82 -17.80 10.09
C LYS A 60 10.60 -17.29 8.88
N ASP A 61 11.65 -16.52 9.11
CA ASP A 61 12.45 -15.88 8.07
C ASP A 61 13.21 -16.89 7.18
N LYS A 62 13.45 -18.12 7.67
CA LYS A 62 14.09 -19.19 6.88
C LYS A 62 13.34 -19.51 5.60
N PHE A 63 11.99 -19.43 5.60
CA PHE A 63 11.19 -19.71 4.41
C PHE A 63 11.27 -18.59 3.37
N ALA A 64 11.51 -17.34 3.79
CA ALA A 64 11.83 -16.28 2.85
C ALA A 64 13.16 -16.54 2.12
N LYS A 65 14.19 -17.02 2.84
CA LYS A 65 15.46 -17.43 2.24
C LYS A 65 15.29 -18.61 1.26
N LEU A 66 14.60 -19.68 1.69
CA LEU A 66 14.41 -20.88 0.88
C LEU A 66 13.63 -20.56 -0.41
N SER A 67 12.48 -19.87 -0.31
CA SER A 67 11.69 -19.53 -1.48
C SER A 67 12.40 -18.57 -2.43
N THR A 68 13.21 -17.63 -1.91
CA THR A 68 14.04 -16.78 -2.75
C THR A 68 15.03 -17.59 -3.57
N ARG A 69 15.80 -18.47 -2.95
CA ARG A 69 16.76 -19.33 -3.64
C ARG A 69 16.11 -20.24 -4.68
N LEU A 70 14.91 -20.73 -4.37
CA LEU A 70 14.17 -21.65 -5.23
C LEU A 70 13.67 -20.95 -6.50
N LEU A 71 13.28 -19.67 -6.41
CA LEU A 71 12.60 -18.94 -7.49
C LEU A 71 13.45 -17.85 -8.14
N ASP A 72 14.60 -17.51 -7.58
CA ASP A 72 15.50 -16.51 -8.17
C ASP A 72 15.93 -16.92 -9.59
N GLY A 73 15.75 -16.01 -10.55
CA GLY A 73 15.96 -16.26 -11.99
C GLY A 73 14.83 -17.01 -12.69
N LYS A 74 13.89 -17.61 -11.96
CA LYS A 74 12.70 -18.27 -12.55
C LYS A 74 11.52 -17.32 -12.69
N VAL A 75 11.38 -16.36 -11.76
CA VAL A 75 10.38 -15.29 -11.77
C VAL A 75 11.00 -13.98 -12.19
N ASP A 76 10.19 -13.07 -12.75
CA ASP A 76 10.70 -11.75 -13.16
C ASP A 76 11.01 -10.89 -11.94
N TYR A 77 10.17 -10.96 -10.90
CA TYR A 77 10.32 -10.20 -9.66
C TYR A 77 10.07 -11.06 -8.42
N ILE A 78 10.82 -10.75 -7.37
CA ILE A 78 10.52 -11.17 -6.00
C ILE A 78 10.10 -9.93 -5.23
N MET A 79 8.87 -9.93 -4.72
CA MET A 79 8.29 -8.83 -3.96
C MET A 79 8.24 -9.17 -2.48
N VAL A 80 8.83 -8.35 -1.62
CA VAL A 80 8.97 -8.66 -0.19
C VAL A 80 8.38 -7.57 0.71
N ASP A 81 7.71 -7.99 1.79
CA ASP A 81 7.21 -7.12 2.84
C ASP A 81 8.37 -6.62 3.73
N ALA A 82 8.62 -5.31 3.72
CA ALA A 82 9.67 -4.67 4.50
C ALA A 82 9.32 -4.48 5.99
N GLU A 83 8.06 -4.69 6.37
CA GLU A 83 7.66 -4.52 7.77
C GLU A 83 8.18 -5.66 8.64
N LYS A 84 8.81 -5.30 9.76
CA LYS A 84 9.41 -6.25 10.69
C LYS A 84 8.36 -6.75 11.67
N LYS A 85 7.72 -7.87 11.34
CA LYS A 85 6.60 -8.45 12.10
C LYS A 85 6.97 -9.75 12.82
N ILE A 86 8.00 -10.47 12.35
CA ILE A 86 8.43 -11.73 12.94
C ILE A 86 9.22 -11.44 14.21
N LEU A 87 8.76 -11.98 15.33
CA LEU A 87 9.48 -11.92 16.59
C LEU A 87 10.60 -12.96 16.59
N PRO A 88 11.83 -12.60 16.95
CA PRO A 88 12.90 -13.56 17.09
C PRO A 88 12.61 -14.50 18.26
N LYS A 89 12.86 -15.79 18.10
CA LYS A 89 12.84 -16.75 19.21
C LYS A 89 14.11 -16.63 20.09
N SER A 90 15.19 -16.07 19.56
CA SER A 90 16.43 -15.76 20.26
C SER A 90 16.73 -14.27 20.15
N GLN A 91 17.33 -13.67 21.15
CA GLN A 91 17.62 -12.23 21.21
C GLN A 91 18.62 -11.73 20.16
N GLU A 92 19.19 -12.62 19.34
CA GLU A 92 20.35 -12.30 18.52
C GLU A 92 20.05 -11.56 17.22
N ILE A 93 18.94 -11.82 16.51
CA ILE A 93 18.61 -11.09 15.26
C ILE A 93 17.11 -11.02 15.07
N PRO A 94 16.51 -9.82 14.95
CA PRO A 94 15.10 -9.68 14.57
C PRO A 94 14.84 -10.37 13.23
N GLY A 95 13.76 -11.15 13.16
CA GLY A 95 13.32 -11.76 11.91
C GLY A 95 13.11 -10.69 10.83
N ASN A 96 13.96 -10.69 9.83
CA ASN A 96 13.97 -9.68 8.76
C ASN A 96 13.93 -10.37 7.42
N ILE A 97 12.71 -10.58 6.93
CA ILE A 97 12.51 -11.28 5.65
C ILE A 97 13.07 -10.48 4.45
N GLU A 98 13.03 -9.15 4.51
CA GLU A 98 13.62 -8.30 3.47
C GLU A 98 15.13 -8.56 3.35
N ARG A 99 15.85 -8.57 4.49
CA ARG A 99 17.28 -8.88 4.51
C ARG A 99 17.55 -10.27 3.94
N ARG A 100 16.75 -11.29 4.33
CA ARG A 100 16.90 -12.66 3.80
C ARG A 100 16.70 -12.73 2.29
N VAL A 101 15.78 -11.96 1.74
CA VAL A 101 15.60 -11.88 0.29
C VAL A 101 16.79 -11.18 -0.36
N ARG A 102 17.22 -10.00 0.14
CA ARG A 102 18.36 -9.24 -0.42
C ARG A 102 19.66 -10.03 -0.43
N GLU A 103 19.92 -10.82 0.61
CA GLU A 103 21.12 -11.67 0.71
C GLU A 103 21.12 -12.86 -0.28
N ASN A 104 19.96 -13.21 -0.85
CA ASN A 104 19.80 -14.44 -1.64
C ASN A 104 19.28 -14.22 -3.07
N ILE A 105 18.82 -13.02 -3.42
CA ILE A 105 18.39 -12.66 -4.77
C ILE A 105 19.61 -12.24 -5.61
N LYS A 106 19.70 -12.77 -6.86
CA LYS A 106 20.82 -12.48 -7.77
C LYS A 106 20.35 -12.17 -9.19
N ASN A 107 19.29 -12.79 -9.65
CA ASN A 107 18.85 -12.77 -11.04
C ASN A 107 17.48 -12.13 -11.24
N SER A 108 16.54 -12.37 -10.33
CA SER A 108 15.23 -11.73 -10.35
C SER A 108 15.33 -10.30 -9.83
N LYS A 109 14.44 -9.41 -10.28
CA LYS A 109 14.38 -8.05 -9.75
C LYS A 109 13.62 -8.00 -8.40
N LEU A 110 14.03 -7.10 -7.52
CA LEU A 110 13.45 -6.93 -6.20
C LEU A 110 12.40 -5.82 -6.19
N LEU A 111 11.21 -6.12 -5.68
CA LEU A 111 10.20 -5.13 -5.32
C LEU A 111 9.98 -5.15 -3.81
N ILE A 112 9.75 -3.98 -3.23
CA ILE A 112 9.56 -3.83 -1.79
C ILE A 112 8.21 -3.19 -1.53
N TYR A 113 7.48 -3.72 -0.53
CA TYR A 113 6.22 -3.15 -0.10
C TYR A 113 6.05 -3.21 1.43
N LYS A 114 5.00 -2.58 1.93
CA LYS A 114 4.59 -2.66 3.33
C LYS A 114 3.17 -3.22 3.41
N GLY A 115 3.04 -4.42 3.98
CA GLY A 115 1.78 -5.16 3.99
C GLY A 115 0.65 -4.46 4.77
N ASN A 116 0.99 -3.74 5.85
CA ASN A 116 0.00 -2.97 6.60
C ASN A 116 -0.48 -1.74 5.81
N ASP A 117 0.43 -1.04 5.11
CA ASP A 117 0.06 0.09 4.27
C ASP A 117 -0.85 -0.36 3.11
N LEU A 118 -0.52 -1.50 2.49
CA LEU A 118 -1.39 -2.11 1.47
C LEU A 118 -2.80 -2.41 2.00
N THR A 119 -2.91 -2.87 3.25
CA THR A 119 -4.20 -3.11 3.91
C THR A 119 -4.96 -1.81 4.16
N VAL A 120 -4.26 -0.78 4.64
CA VAL A 120 -4.83 0.57 4.88
C VAL A 120 -5.34 1.17 3.59
N ASP A 121 -4.51 1.18 2.53
CA ASP A 121 -4.88 1.70 1.21
C ASP A 121 -6.10 0.95 0.63
N SER A 122 -6.17 -0.37 0.84
CA SER A 122 -7.29 -1.17 0.34
C SER A 122 -8.61 -0.82 1.02
N ILE A 123 -8.58 -0.57 2.33
CA ILE A 123 -9.78 -0.18 3.09
C ILE A 123 -10.19 1.25 2.72
N ASP A 124 -9.25 2.17 2.62
CA ASP A 124 -9.52 3.55 2.21
C ASP A 124 -10.13 3.62 0.80
N LEU A 125 -9.53 2.92 -0.15
CA LEU A 125 -10.03 2.82 -1.51
C LEU A 125 -11.43 2.19 -1.55
N PHE A 126 -11.64 1.07 -0.84
CA PHE A 126 -12.95 0.42 -0.74
C PHE A 126 -14.01 1.38 -0.21
N LEU A 127 -13.75 2.05 0.91
CA LEU A 127 -14.70 2.98 1.52
C LEU A 127 -15.00 4.17 0.61
N THR A 128 -14.00 4.70 -0.08
CA THR A 128 -14.16 5.79 -1.05
C THR A 128 -15.14 5.40 -2.15
N TYR A 129 -14.98 4.21 -2.74
CA TYR A 129 -15.86 3.74 -3.79
C TYR A 129 -17.23 3.27 -3.29
N TYR A 130 -17.29 2.70 -2.08
CA TYR A 130 -18.56 2.25 -1.49
C TYR A 130 -19.52 3.42 -1.21
N PHE A 131 -18.99 4.60 -0.88
CA PHE A 131 -19.75 5.82 -0.61
C PHE A 131 -19.64 6.86 -1.74
N ASN A 132 -19.28 6.46 -2.94
CA ASN A 132 -19.06 7.38 -4.05
C ASN A 132 -20.33 8.15 -4.46
N ASP A 133 -21.50 7.56 -4.28
CA ASP A 133 -22.80 8.18 -4.61
C ASP A 133 -23.34 9.09 -3.47
N ASP A 134 -22.71 9.08 -2.30
CA ASP A 134 -23.07 10.00 -1.22
C ASP A 134 -22.38 11.36 -1.46
N ILE A 135 -23.14 12.44 -1.55
CA ILE A 135 -22.63 13.80 -1.83
C ILE A 135 -21.53 14.25 -0.84
N ARG A 136 -21.55 13.72 0.37
CA ARG A 136 -20.53 13.98 1.39
C ARG A 136 -19.45 12.89 1.46
N GLY A 137 -19.58 11.83 0.67
CA GLY A 137 -18.70 10.66 0.72
C GLY A 137 -18.60 10.11 2.14
N LEU A 138 -17.42 10.15 2.71
CA LEU A 138 -17.16 9.74 4.10
C LEU A 138 -17.40 10.86 5.14
N GLY A 139 -17.60 12.09 4.70
CA GLY A 139 -17.77 13.25 5.58
C GLY A 139 -18.96 13.11 6.52
N GLY A 140 -18.74 13.34 7.81
CA GLY A 140 -19.74 13.26 8.87
C GLY A 140 -20.14 11.85 9.31
N LYS A 141 -19.71 10.77 8.63
CA LYS A 141 -19.97 9.40 9.05
C LYS A 141 -19.21 9.06 10.33
N LYS A 142 -19.88 8.39 11.27
CA LYS A 142 -19.23 7.86 12.46
C LYS A 142 -18.56 6.54 12.15
N ILE A 143 -17.25 6.49 12.32
CA ILE A 143 -16.42 5.30 12.09
C ILE A 143 -15.81 4.86 13.42
N THR A 144 -16.07 3.62 13.82
CA THR A 144 -15.48 3.04 15.02
C THR A 144 -14.44 1.99 14.65
N ILE A 145 -13.23 2.15 15.18
CA ILE A 145 -12.10 1.24 14.91
C ILE A 145 -11.77 0.47 16.19
N ILE A 146 -11.98 -0.83 16.16
CA ILE A 146 -11.61 -1.74 17.25
C ILE A 146 -10.20 -2.28 16.94
N GLY A 147 -9.22 -1.80 17.71
CA GLY A 147 -7.81 -2.14 17.52
C GLY A 147 -6.98 -0.98 16.96
N ALA A 148 -6.63 -0.02 17.81
CA ALA A 148 -5.71 1.08 17.47
C ALA A 148 -4.25 0.62 17.50
N GLY A 149 -3.90 -0.30 16.61
CA GLY A 149 -2.54 -0.72 16.28
C GLY A 149 -2.02 0.03 15.04
N ASN A 150 -1.00 -0.52 14.34
CA ASN A 150 -0.42 0.10 13.16
C ASN A 150 -1.47 0.38 12.06
N ILE A 151 -2.29 -0.61 11.70
CA ILE A 151 -3.37 -0.46 10.70
C ILE A 151 -4.44 0.51 11.21
N GLY A 152 -4.98 0.27 12.42
CA GLY A 152 -6.09 1.06 12.94
C GLY A 152 -5.73 2.54 13.15
N SER A 153 -4.51 2.86 13.57
CA SER A 153 -4.07 4.24 13.75
C SER A 153 -3.87 4.98 12.41
N LYS A 154 -3.31 4.31 11.41
CA LYS A 154 -3.19 4.87 10.05
C LYS A 154 -4.55 5.14 9.42
N LEU A 155 -5.47 4.17 9.53
CA LEU A 155 -6.86 4.36 9.09
C LEU A 155 -7.54 5.52 9.81
N ALA A 156 -7.36 5.63 11.13
CA ALA A 156 -7.95 6.73 11.90
C ALA A 156 -7.51 8.10 11.37
N LEU A 157 -6.23 8.27 11.05
CA LEU A 157 -5.72 9.51 10.46
C LEU A 157 -6.34 9.79 9.09
N ILE A 158 -6.29 8.85 8.17
CA ILE A 158 -6.83 9.01 6.82
C ILE A 158 -8.34 9.34 6.89
N LEU A 159 -9.09 8.67 7.75
CA LEU A 159 -10.54 8.84 7.83
C LEU A 159 -10.95 10.17 8.45
N ILE A 160 -10.21 10.71 9.42
CA ILE A 160 -10.48 12.08 9.91
C ILE A 160 -10.13 13.14 8.88
N GLU A 161 -9.08 12.93 8.08
CA GLU A 161 -8.73 13.82 6.97
C GLU A 161 -9.80 13.85 5.88
N ARG A 162 -10.58 12.77 5.76
CA ARG A 162 -11.78 12.70 4.91
C ARG A 162 -13.04 13.27 5.56
N GLY A 163 -12.93 13.87 6.74
CA GLY A 163 -14.05 14.50 7.45
C GLY A 163 -14.96 13.53 8.22
N SER A 164 -14.52 12.30 8.49
CA SER A 164 -15.28 11.34 9.29
C SER A 164 -15.08 11.56 10.78
N LYS A 165 -16.10 11.24 11.57
CA LYS A 165 -16.03 11.19 13.06
C LYS A 165 -15.43 9.86 13.49
N VAL A 166 -14.19 9.83 13.91
CA VAL A 166 -13.46 8.58 14.20
C VAL A 166 -13.35 8.32 15.68
N VAL A 167 -13.82 7.15 16.11
CA VAL A 167 -13.65 6.63 17.47
C VAL A 167 -12.71 5.44 17.43
N ILE A 168 -11.69 5.43 18.29
CA ILE A 168 -10.74 4.33 18.41
C ILE A 168 -10.84 3.64 19.76
N CYS A 169 -10.81 2.31 19.74
CA CYS A 169 -10.79 1.48 20.94
C CYS A 169 -9.56 0.58 20.98
N ARG A 170 -8.97 0.47 22.15
CA ARG A 170 -7.87 -0.44 22.44
C ARG A 170 -7.95 -0.92 23.88
N ARG A 171 -7.55 -2.17 24.18
CA ARG A 171 -7.53 -2.73 25.54
C ARG A 171 -6.74 -1.87 26.54
N ASP A 172 -5.61 -1.32 26.10
CA ASP A 172 -4.84 -0.34 26.86
C ASP A 172 -5.35 1.06 26.53
N PHE A 173 -6.22 1.58 27.36
CA PHE A 173 -6.85 2.89 27.14
C PHE A 173 -5.87 4.06 27.24
N LYS A 174 -4.81 3.94 28.08
CA LYS A 174 -3.76 4.96 28.17
C LYS A 174 -3.07 5.12 26.81
N LYS A 175 -2.72 4.00 26.16
CA LYS A 175 -2.16 4.02 24.80
C LYS A 175 -3.17 4.52 23.78
N SER A 176 -4.46 4.22 23.92
CA SER A 176 -5.51 4.76 23.03
C SER A 176 -5.58 6.29 23.10
N LYS A 177 -5.53 6.86 24.31
CA LYS A 177 -5.48 8.31 24.52
C LYS A 177 -4.26 8.94 23.87
N LEU A 178 -3.08 8.38 24.08
CA LEU A 178 -1.84 8.89 23.49
C LEU A 178 -1.91 8.87 21.96
N ILE A 179 -2.39 7.77 21.37
CA ILE A 179 -2.57 7.65 19.91
C ILE A 179 -3.53 8.74 19.42
N ALA A 180 -4.69 8.90 20.05
CA ALA A 180 -5.66 9.92 19.67
C ALA A 180 -5.08 11.34 19.75
N GLN A 181 -4.34 11.66 20.80
CA GLN A 181 -3.64 12.94 20.95
C GLN A 181 -2.64 13.14 19.82
N THR A 182 -1.80 12.15 19.52
CA THR A 182 -0.82 12.22 18.45
C THR A 182 -1.49 12.44 17.08
N LEU A 183 -2.53 11.67 16.76
CA LEU A 183 -3.24 11.80 15.49
C LEU A 183 -3.93 13.17 15.37
N ASN A 184 -4.52 13.68 16.45
CA ASN A 184 -5.11 15.00 16.49
C ASN A 184 -4.08 16.15 16.38
N PHE A 185 -2.84 15.89 16.79
CA PHE A 185 -1.76 16.85 16.69
C PHE A 185 -1.21 16.94 15.26
N ILE A 186 -1.07 15.80 14.58
CA ILE A 186 -0.45 15.73 13.24
C ILE A 186 -1.44 15.94 12.08
N LYS A 187 -2.75 15.84 12.32
CA LYS A 187 -3.75 16.09 11.26
C LYS A 187 -3.63 17.50 10.70
N PRO A 188 -4.02 17.76 9.44
CA PRO A 188 -4.02 19.11 8.87
C PRO A 188 -4.80 20.11 9.73
N LYS A 189 -4.31 21.35 9.86
CA LYS A 189 -4.91 22.38 10.72
C LYS A 189 -6.38 22.63 10.44
N ASN A 190 -6.79 22.57 9.18
CA ASN A 190 -8.15 22.83 8.72
C ASN A 190 -9.10 21.62 8.88
N THR A 191 -8.61 20.45 9.28
CA THR A 191 -9.45 19.30 9.57
C THR A 191 -10.20 19.52 10.88
N VAL A 192 -11.53 19.66 10.81
CA VAL A 192 -12.39 19.94 11.98
C VAL A 192 -12.51 18.72 12.86
N GLU A 193 -12.71 17.56 12.27
CA GLU A 193 -12.96 16.30 12.98
C GLU A 193 -11.75 15.85 13.79
N ARG A 194 -12.02 15.06 14.84
CA ARG A 194 -11.02 14.58 15.79
C ARG A 194 -11.14 13.08 16.01
N VAL A 195 -10.02 12.43 16.26
CA VAL A 195 -10.01 11.06 16.76
C VAL A 195 -10.35 11.08 18.26
N ILE A 196 -11.36 10.31 18.65
CA ILE A 196 -11.85 10.20 20.02
C ILE A 196 -11.45 8.80 20.55
N PRO A 197 -10.68 8.71 21.65
CA PRO A 197 -10.41 7.44 22.30
C PRO A 197 -11.60 7.06 23.18
N GLU A 198 -12.04 5.80 23.10
CA GLU A 198 -13.10 5.25 23.94
C GLU A 198 -12.61 3.93 24.56
N ASP A 199 -12.86 3.72 25.85
CA ASP A 199 -12.49 2.52 26.58
C ASP A 199 -13.55 1.41 26.47
N ASN A 200 -14.81 1.82 26.43
CA ASN A 200 -15.94 0.91 26.29
C ASN A 200 -16.30 0.69 24.83
N ILE A 201 -16.04 -0.52 24.33
CA ILE A 201 -16.31 -0.90 22.93
C ILE A 201 -17.79 -0.83 22.54
N GLU A 202 -18.70 -1.01 23.50
CA GLU A 202 -20.14 -0.93 23.27
C GLU A 202 -20.55 0.54 23.09
N ASN A 203 -20.06 1.44 23.95
CA ASN A 203 -20.28 2.89 23.81
C ASN A 203 -19.72 3.42 22.49
N ALA A 204 -18.52 3.00 22.11
CA ALA A 204 -17.91 3.34 20.83
C ALA A 204 -18.81 2.96 19.65
N SER A 205 -19.49 1.81 19.75
CA SER A 205 -20.30 1.23 18.68
C SER A 205 -21.69 1.88 18.51
N LYS A 206 -22.16 2.68 19.48
CA LYS A 206 -23.48 3.34 19.40
C LYS A 206 -23.59 4.22 18.16
N ASN A 207 -24.65 4.00 17.36
CA ASN A 207 -24.94 4.79 16.16
C ASN A 207 -23.78 4.89 15.16
N THR A 208 -22.96 3.85 15.06
CA THR A 208 -21.83 3.78 14.13
C THR A 208 -22.31 3.45 12.72
N ASP A 209 -21.79 4.17 11.74
CA ASP A 209 -22.02 3.92 10.30
C ASP A 209 -21.07 2.86 9.76
N ILE A 210 -19.81 2.85 10.21
CA ILE A 210 -18.77 1.93 9.74
C ILE A 210 -18.01 1.38 10.95
N LEU A 211 -18.09 0.08 11.17
CA LEU A 211 -17.33 -0.61 12.22
C LEU A 211 -16.14 -1.35 11.61
N ILE A 212 -14.93 -1.02 12.04
CA ILE A 212 -13.69 -1.63 11.52
C ILE A 212 -13.03 -2.45 12.62
N GLY A 213 -12.87 -3.75 12.38
CA GLY A 213 -12.10 -4.64 13.23
C GLY A 213 -10.64 -4.72 12.79
N ALA A 214 -9.73 -4.10 13.53
CA ALA A 214 -8.29 -4.06 13.24
C ALA A 214 -7.43 -4.73 14.32
N THR A 215 -8.01 -5.68 15.05
CA THR A 215 -7.33 -6.53 16.03
C THR A 215 -6.71 -7.73 15.33
N SER A 216 -5.47 -8.08 15.61
CA SER A 216 -4.68 -9.14 14.95
C SER A 216 -5.36 -10.53 14.96
N GLY A 217 -6.55 -10.66 14.33
CA GLY A 217 -7.35 -11.89 14.25
C GLY A 217 -7.98 -12.35 15.56
N LYS A 218 -8.01 -11.50 16.60
CA LYS A 218 -8.71 -11.82 17.86
C LYS A 218 -10.16 -11.38 17.76
N PRO A 219 -11.15 -12.27 18.01
CA PRO A 219 -12.58 -11.98 17.91
C PRO A 219 -13.01 -11.02 19.04
N SER A 220 -12.93 -9.74 18.79
CA SER A 220 -13.20 -8.64 19.73
C SER A 220 -14.54 -7.93 19.47
N ILE A 221 -15.13 -8.11 18.29
CA ILE A 221 -16.46 -7.57 17.97
C ILE A 221 -17.53 -8.60 18.39
N ASN A 222 -18.37 -8.22 19.33
CA ASN A 222 -19.38 -9.07 19.94
C ASN A 222 -20.81 -8.71 19.50
N LYS A 223 -21.77 -9.54 19.86
CA LYS A 223 -23.20 -9.35 19.55
C LYS A 223 -23.78 -8.04 20.08
N LYS A 224 -23.36 -7.58 21.28
CA LYS A 224 -23.87 -6.33 21.86
C LYS A 224 -23.48 -5.13 20.99
N MET A 225 -22.25 -5.09 20.48
CA MET A 225 -21.81 -4.04 19.58
C MET A 225 -22.66 -4.00 18.31
N ILE A 226 -22.97 -5.17 17.72
CA ILE A 226 -23.80 -5.25 16.51
C ILE A 226 -25.17 -4.64 16.73
N ASN A 227 -25.82 -4.88 17.91
CA ASN A 227 -27.11 -4.30 18.24
C ASN A 227 -27.10 -2.76 18.30
N LEU A 228 -25.95 -2.15 18.58
CA LEU A 228 -25.80 -0.72 18.76
C LEU A 228 -25.48 0.03 17.45
N LEU A 229 -25.18 -0.70 16.38
CA LEU A 229 -24.92 -0.12 15.06
C LEU A 229 -26.22 0.42 14.43
N LYS A 230 -26.06 1.39 13.54
CA LYS A 230 -27.17 1.80 12.65
C LYS A 230 -27.62 0.62 11.77
N ASN A 231 -28.87 0.60 11.34
CA ASN A 231 -29.37 -0.43 10.45
C ASN A 231 -28.69 -0.39 9.05
N THR A 232 -28.23 0.77 8.65
CA THR A 232 -27.49 0.99 7.39
C THR A 232 -25.97 0.80 7.55
N ALA A 233 -25.50 0.38 8.73
CA ALA A 233 -24.07 0.24 8.98
C ALA A 233 -23.43 -0.85 8.13
N ILE A 234 -22.12 -0.72 7.95
CA ILE A 234 -21.27 -1.76 7.37
C ILE A 234 -20.16 -2.14 8.35
N ILE A 235 -19.66 -3.35 8.22
CA ILE A 235 -18.55 -3.87 9.03
C ILE A 235 -17.40 -4.26 8.14
N ILE A 236 -16.17 -3.89 8.52
CA ILE A 236 -14.94 -4.29 7.83
C ILE A 236 -14.08 -5.13 8.77
N ASP A 237 -13.86 -6.38 8.41
CA ASP A 237 -12.92 -7.30 9.08
C ASP A 237 -11.51 -7.12 8.51
N ALA A 238 -10.78 -6.10 8.99
CA ALA A 238 -9.41 -5.80 8.56
C ALA A 238 -8.39 -6.80 9.15
N GLY A 239 -8.63 -7.26 10.38
CA GLY A 239 -7.74 -8.19 11.08
C GLY A 239 -7.93 -9.66 10.73
N LYS A 240 -8.90 -10.00 9.89
CA LYS A 240 -9.29 -11.38 9.52
C LYS A 240 -9.60 -12.25 10.72
N GLY A 241 -10.87 -12.28 11.11
CA GLY A 241 -11.38 -13.01 12.28
C GLY A 241 -11.52 -12.12 13.52
N THR A 242 -11.89 -10.88 13.34
CA THR A 242 -12.12 -9.92 14.43
C THR A 242 -13.54 -9.99 15.02
N LEU A 243 -14.47 -10.66 14.34
CA LEU A 243 -15.84 -10.85 14.80
C LEU A 243 -16.01 -12.21 15.51
N GLN A 244 -16.82 -12.23 16.55
CA GLN A 244 -17.32 -13.47 17.14
C GLN A 244 -18.39 -14.10 16.25
N ASN A 245 -18.54 -15.42 16.27
CA ASN A 245 -19.50 -16.13 15.42
C ASN A 245 -20.93 -15.63 15.61
N ASN A 246 -21.37 -15.46 16.86
CA ASN A 246 -22.68 -14.92 17.17
C ASN A 246 -22.91 -13.47 16.73
N ALA A 247 -21.84 -12.69 16.60
CA ALA A 247 -21.89 -11.34 16.05
C ALA A 247 -22.08 -11.37 14.53
N ILE A 248 -21.44 -12.31 13.84
CA ILE A 248 -21.63 -12.53 12.39
C ILE A 248 -23.08 -12.91 12.09
N GLU A 249 -23.62 -13.90 12.82
CA GLU A 249 -25.00 -14.34 12.66
C GLU A 249 -26.01 -13.21 12.88
N LEU A 250 -25.81 -12.40 13.93
CA LEU A 250 -26.68 -11.26 14.19
C LEU A 250 -26.60 -10.19 13.11
N ALA A 251 -25.40 -9.86 12.64
CA ALA A 251 -25.21 -8.90 11.57
C ALA A 251 -25.94 -9.34 10.30
N GLN A 252 -25.84 -10.63 9.94
CA GLN A 252 -26.57 -11.22 8.81
C GLN A 252 -28.09 -11.12 8.97
N ARG A 253 -28.63 -11.43 10.15
CA ARG A 253 -30.10 -11.30 10.46
C ARG A 253 -30.57 -9.85 10.36
N ARG A 254 -29.70 -8.87 10.66
CA ARG A 254 -29.98 -7.44 10.54
C ARG A 254 -29.68 -6.87 9.15
N ASN A 255 -29.32 -7.71 8.19
CA ASN A 255 -28.88 -7.28 6.83
C ASN A 255 -27.69 -6.30 6.85
N ILE A 256 -26.87 -6.33 7.90
CA ILE A 256 -25.64 -5.54 7.98
C ILE A 256 -24.56 -6.25 7.18
N LYS A 257 -24.01 -5.58 6.16
CA LYS A 257 -22.96 -6.16 5.31
C LYS A 257 -21.64 -6.26 6.05
N ILE A 258 -21.01 -7.42 5.98
CA ILE A 258 -19.66 -7.66 6.52
C ILE A 258 -18.71 -7.85 5.35
N PHE A 259 -17.69 -7.01 5.28
CA PHE A 259 -16.64 -7.06 4.27
C PHE A 259 -15.33 -7.54 4.89
N ARG A 260 -14.66 -8.44 4.23
CA ARG A 260 -13.26 -8.77 4.53
C ARG A 260 -12.37 -7.96 3.61
N THR A 261 -11.30 -7.38 4.13
CA THR A 261 -10.37 -6.59 3.32
C THR A 261 -9.80 -7.42 2.17
N ASP A 262 -10.05 -6.96 0.95
CA ASP A 262 -9.43 -7.47 -0.27
C ASP A 262 -8.37 -6.47 -0.76
N VAL A 263 -7.14 -6.94 -0.84
CA VAL A 263 -5.99 -6.12 -1.26
C VAL A 263 -5.76 -6.13 -2.77
N THR A 264 -6.61 -6.76 -3.55
CA THR A 264 -6.38 -7.01 -4.99
C THR A 264 -6.16 -5.71 -5.77
N ALA A 265 -7.05 -4.71 -5.60
CA ALA A 265 -6.95 -3.44 -6.32
C ALA A 265 -5.70 -2.65 -5.92
N SER A 266 -5.45 -2.49 -4.61
CA SER A 266 -4.28 -1.77 -4.11
C SER A 266 -2.97 -2.48 -4.45
N LEU A 267 -2.96 -3.82 -4.48
CA LEU A 267 -1.80 -4.59 -4.90
C LEU A 267 -1.48 -4.36 -6.38
N SER A 268 -2.50 -4.34 -7.25
CA SER A 268 -2.32 -3.99 -8.67
C SER A 268 -1.71 -2.61 -8.82
N GLY A 269 -2.28 -1.61 -8.16
CA GLY A 269 -1.78 -0.23 -8.21
C GLY A 269 -0.35 -0.09 -7.64
N LEU A 270 -0.03 -0.80 -6.56
CA LEU A 270 1.32 -0.83 -6.00
C LEU A 270 2.34 -1.39 -7.00
N ILE A 271 2.01 -2.50 -7.65
CA ILE A 271 2.88 -3.13 -8.65
C ILE A 271 3.08 -2.17 -9.83
N ASP A 272 2.02 -1.60 -10.38
CA ASP A 272 2.11 -0.68 -11.50
C ASP A 272 2.95 0.55 -11.16
N LYS A 273 2.77 1.15 -9.98
CA LYS A 273 3.62 2.25 -9.49
C LYS A 273 5.10 1.84 -9.36
N SER A 274 5.35 0.62 -8.85
CA SER A 274 6.73 0.13 -8.68
C SER A 274 7.42 -0.12 -10.02
N LEU A 275 6.72 -0.70 -10.98
CA LEU A 275 7.23 -0.93 -12.32
C LEU A 275 7.44 0.37 -13.09
N GLU A 276 6.59 1.37 -12.88
CA GLU A 276 6.79 2.69 -13.47
C GLU A 276 7.99 3.41 -12.84
N MET A 277 8.14 3.35 -11.51
CA MET A 277 9.33 3.91 -10.84
C MET A 277 10.61 3.23 -11.33
N GLU A 278 10.60 1.92 -11.53
CA GLU A 278 11.75 1.20 -12.11
C GLU A 278 12.15 1.78 -13.49
N LYS A 279 11.16 1.99 -14.36
CA LYS A 279 11.43 2.61 -15.68
C LYS A 279 12.01 4.02 -15.56
N ILE A 280 11.47 4.80 -14.61
CA ILE A 280 11.98 6.15 -14.34
C ILE A 280 13.42 6.08 -13.87
N MET A 281 13.74 5.19 -12.93
CA MET A 281 15.09 5.04 -12.39
C MET A 281 16.08 4.51 -13.43
N ASP A 282 15.68 3.53 -14.25
CA ASP A 282 16.55 2.94 -15.27
C ASP A 282 16.86 3.91 -16.44
N LYS A 283 15.92 4.81 -16.77
CA LYS A 283 16.03 5.67 -17.95
C LYS A 283 16.38 7.12 -17.64
N ASN A 284 16.00 7.66 -16.52
CA ASN A 284 15.70 9.09 -16.45
C ASN A 284 16.36 9.88 -15.31
N PHE A 285 17.02 9.28 -14.35
CA PHE A 285 17.78 10.08 -13.40
C PHE A 285 19.15 10.44 -13.97
N ASN A 286 19.16 11.26 -15.02
CA ASN A 286 20.39 11.60 -15.72
C ASN A 286 20.40 13.08 -16.12
N ILE A 287 21.60 13.58 -16.37
CA ILE A 287 21.88 14.89 -16.94
C ILE A 287 22.61 14.65 -18.24
N LYS A 288 22.07 15.18 -19.35
CA LYS A 288 22.69 15.10 -20.67
C LYS A 288 23.16 16.46 -21.09
N GLN A 289 24.45 16.65 -21.12
CA GLN A 289 25.10 17.84 -21.67
C GLN A 289 25.19 17.77 -23.16
N GLU A 290 24.71 18.77 -23.85
CA GLU A 290 24.88 19.02 -25.29
C GLU A 290 25.65 20.34 -25.44
N LYS A 291 26.17 20.61 -26.66
CA LYS A 291 27.01 21.80 -26.92
C LYS A 291 26.37 23.13 -26.51
N ASP A 292 25.06 23.27 -26.71
CA ASP A 292 24.33 24.54 -26.52
C ASP A 292 23.35 24.53 -25.37
N TYR A 293 23.08 23.38 -24.74
CA TYR A 293 22.09 23.22 -23.70
C TYR A 293 22.31 21.95 -22.87
N THR A 294 21.73 21.92 -21.68
CA THR A 294 21.72 20.74 -20.80
C THR A 294 20.29 20.28 -20.59
N LEU A 295 20.03 19.00 -20.79
CA LEU A 295 18.78 18.35 -20.44
C LEU A 295 18.94 17.68 -19.07
N VAL A 296 17.97 17.88 -18.21
CA VAL A 296 17.95 17.32 -16.85
C VAL A 296 16.62 16.59 -16.67
N SER A 297 16.68 15.38 -16.17
CA SER A 297 15.47 14.59 -15.89
C SER A 297 14.56 15.26 -14.85
N GLN A 298 13.24 15.17 -15.06
CA GLN A 298 12.28 15.51 -14.03
C GLN A 298 12.61 14.78 -12.72
N GLY A 299 12.49 15.47 -11.58
CA GLY A 299 12.87 14.95 -10.26
C GLY A 299 14.30 15.31 -9.85
N LEU A 300 15.14 15.81 -10.75
CA LEU A 300 16.41 16.44 -10.42
C LEU A 300 16.28 17.97 -10.46
N LEU A 301 17.00 18.65 -9.58
CA LEU A 301 17.13 20.10 -9.64
C LEU A 301 18.18 20.48 -10.69
N GLY A 302 17.75 21.22 -11.70
CA GLY A 302 18.65 21.75 -12.71
C GLY A 302 19.34 23.05 -12.28
N SER A 303 20.50 23.32 -12.86
CA SER A 303 21.20 24.58 -12.75
C SER A 303 20.49 25.67 -13.58
N LYS A 304 20.94 26.94 -13.44
CA LYS A 304 20.38 28.04 -14.24
C LYS A 304 20.54 27.78 -15.73
N ASN A 305 19.45 27.88 -16.48
CA ASN A 305 19.29 27.60 -17.92
C ASN A 305 19.24 26.14 -18.33
N ASP A 306 19.32 25.17 -17.42
CA ASP A 306 19.04 23.77 -17.76
C ASP A 306 17.56 23.57 -18.09
N LEU A 307 17.27 22.60 -18.97
CA LEU A 307 15.92 22.25 -19.36
C LEU A 307 15.49 20.97 -18.64
N ILE A 308 14.39 21.03 -17.93
CA ILE A 308 13.77 19.83 -17.32
C ILE A 308 12.90 19.14 -18.37
N VAL A 309 13.14 17.84 -18.54
CA VAL A 309 12.45 16.98 -19.51
C VAL A 309 12.01 15.67 -18.87
N ASP A 310 11.09 14.96 -19.50
CA ASP A 310 10.62 13.65 -19.09
C ASP A 310 11.66 12.54 -19.33
N ASP A 311 12.43 12.62 -20.43
CA ASP A 311 13.50 11.68 -20.79
C ASP A 311 14.63 12.45 -21.48
N VAL A 312 15.82 12.44 -20.89
CA VAL A 312 16.97 13.18 -21.46
C VAL A 312 17.48 12.61 -22.79
N ASN A 313 17.20 11.34 -23.09
CA ASN A 313 17.62 10.68 -24.33
C ASN A 313 16.60 10.86 -25.46
N ASN A 314 15.32 10.88 -25.12
CA ASN A 314 14.25 11.05 -26.10
C ASN A 314 13.08 11.87 -25.52
N PRO A 315 13.29 13.19 -25.31
CA PRO A 315 12.28 14.05 -24.71
C PRO A 315 10.97 14.06 -25.49
N LYS A 316 9.85 13.88 -24.76
CA LYS A 316 8.49 14.07 -25.28
C LYS A 316 7.83 15.28 -24.64
N VAL A 317 8.32 15.71 -23.47
CA VAL A 317 7.85 16.88 -22.75
C VAL A 317 9.03 17.74 -22.30
N ILE A 318 8.93 19.05 -22.47
CA ILE A 318 9.81 20.03 -21.84
C ILE A 318 9.00 20.78 -20.79
N TYR A 319 9.32 20.57 -19.51
CA TYR A 319 8.61 21.19 -18.38
C TYR A 319 8.96 22.68 -18.23
N GLY A 320 10.19 23.04 -18.49
CA GLY A 320 10.65 24.42 -18.40
C GLY A 320 12.16 24.59 -18.39
N ILE A 321 12.60 25.84 -18.30
CA ILE A 321 14.00 26.23 -18.13
C ILE A 321 14.21 26.63 -16.68
N CYS A 322 15.20 26.05 -16.02
CA CYS A 322 15.53 26.30 -14.62
C CYS A 322 16.07 27.70 -14.39
N ASN A 323 15.63 28.31 -13.27
CA ASN A 323 16.18 29.57 -12.80
C ASN A 323 17.46 29.43 -11.93
N GLY A 324 17.84 28.16 -11.60
CA GLY A 324 18.96 27.82 -10.72
C GLY A 324 18.66 28.00 -9.23
N LYS A 325 17.38 28.19 -8.86
CA LYS A 325 16.90 28.38 -7.48
C LYS A 325 15.73 27.42 -7.13
N GLY A 326 15.62 26.31 -7.87
CA GLY A 326 14.58 25.30 -7.65
C GLY A 326 13.25 25.56 -8.35
N ASP A 327 13.14 26.57 -9.23
CA ASP A 327 11.93 26.92 -9.96
C ASP A 327 12.24 27.17 -11.44
N PHE A 328 11.23 27.39 -12.26
CA PHE A 328 11.36 27.71 -13.67
C PHE A 328 11.40 29.22 -13.93
N ILE A 329 12.02 29.60 -15.05
CA ILE A 329 12.01 30.97 -15.55
C ILE A 329 10.61 31.27 -16.09
N ARG A 330 9.89 32.24 -15.48
CA ARG A 330 8.52 32.58 -15.86
C ARG A 330 8.42 33.34 -17.18
N LYS A 331 9.39 34.26 -17.45
CA LYS A 331 9.45 35.03 -18.70
C LYS A 331 10.73 34.66 -19.47
N LEU A 332 10.57 33.94 -20.54
CA LEU A 332 11.67 33.53 -21.40
C LEU A 332 12.17 34.68 -22.25
N ASN A 333 13.47 34.81 -22.39
CA ASN A 333 14.08 35.71 -23.35
C ASN A 333 14.04 35.11 -24.77
N LYS A 334 14.36 35.93 -25.79
CA LYS A 334 14.36 35.51 -27.22
C LYS A 334 15.24 34.28 -27.50
N LYS A 335 16.39 34.16 -26.81
CA LYS A 335 17.34 33.03 -26.98
C LYS A 335 16.73 31.74 -26.42
N GLN A 336 16.14 31.80 -25.22
CA GLN A 336 15.52 30.69 -24.57
C GLN A 336 14.28 30.20 -25.33
N SER A 337 13.43 31.10 -25.82
CA SER A 337 12.27 30.76 -26.66
C SER A 337 12.68 30.06 -27.95
N LYS A 338 13.73 30.57 -28.65
CA LYS A 338 14.27 29.94 -29.86
C LYS A 338 14.83 28.53 -29.56
N LEU A 339 15.47 28.35 -28.40
CA LEU A 339 16.00 27.06 -28.00
C LEU A 339 14.89 26.03 -27.80
N ILE A 340 13.80 26.39 -27.09
CA ILE A 340 12.63 25.49 -26.92
C ILE A 340 12.05 25.11 -28.27
N ILE A 341 11.87 26.06 -29.20
CA ILE A 341 11.32 25.77 -30.52
C ILE A 341 12.24 24.83 -31.30
N LYS A 342 13.57 25.05 -31.23
CA LYS A 342 14.59 24.18 -31.86
C LYS A 342 14.48 22.74 -31.30
N LEU A 343 14.36 22.61 -29.98
CA LEU A 343 14.27 21.29 -29.32
C LEU A 343 12.94 20.59 -29.63
N LYS A 344 11.83 21.30 -29.63
CA LYS A 344 10.53 20.75 -30.05
C LYS A 344 10.60 20.15 -31.45
N LYS A 345 11.22 20.84 -32.39
CA LYS A 345 11.46 20.32 -33.75
C LYS A 345 12.41 19.13 -33.76
N LYS A 346 13.54 19.20 -33.03
CA LYS A 346 14.54 18.12 -33.00
C LYS A 346 13.98 16.80 -32.49
N TYR A 347 13.10 16.85 -31.49
CA TYR A 347 12.58 15.66 -30.82
C TYR A 347 11.10 15.34 -31.15
N ASN A 348 10.51 16.01 -32.13
CA ASN A 348 9.07 15.85 -32.52
C ASN A 348 8.13 15.97 -31.31
N ILE A 349 8.37 16.98 -30.44
CA ILE A 349 7.55 17.24 -29.27
C ILE A 349 6.30 18.00 -29.73
N GLN A 350 5.15 17.34 -29.63
CA GLN A 350 3.85 17.99 -29.91
C GLN A 350 3.48 18.98 -28.77
N LEU A 351 2.68 19.99 -29.14
CA LEU A 351 2.17 21.02 -28.21
C LEU A 351 1.24 20.41 -27.17
#